data_07f41301f7820b2143be22545ae8d798
#
_entry.id   07f41301f7820b2143be22545ae8d798
#
_cell.length_a   1.000
_cell.length_b   1.000
_cell.length_c   1.000
_cell.angle_alpha   90.00
_cell.angle_beta   90.00
_cell.angle_gamma   90.00
#
_symmetry.space_group_name_H-M   'P 1'
#
loop_
_entity.id
_entity.type
_entity.pdbx_description
1 polymer ?
#
loop_
_entity_poly.entity_id
_entity_poly.type
_entity_poly.pdbx_seq_one_letter_code
_entity_poly.pdbx_strand_id
1 'polypeptide(L)'
;LLDHWSVYMFGALNHMSNGALKKPNNGINTVTLGMGTRYHFRSEKLPDVDTREAPARNNRDIQIFLNYGRSQANDFNFNIYSSGSLSLNYLWYRSAKSAWSAGADFIYFGGAPYAYDHPEVDGYVPHLKRTFAGVFGGRHWIMGNTSFFVQVGAYLYSYLDPQQPVYPRLGIRHRITDRLVGNFSVKASFFRSEFIELGLGYRIPYKKNSL
;
A
#
# COMPACT_ATOMS: atom_id res chain seq x y z
N LEU A 1 13.26 -39.50 -16.18
CA LEU A 1 14.42 -38.70 -15.71
C LEU A 1 14.06 -37.27 -15.32
N LEU A 2 12.85 -36.74 -15.68
CA LEU A 2 12.43 -35.37 -15.38
C LEU A 2 11.60 -35.25 -14.12
N ASP A 3 11.21 -36.32 -13.46
CA ASP A 3 10.31 -36.30 -12.30
C ASP A 3 10.92 -35.69 -11.04
N HIS A 4 12.23 -35.54 -10.99
CA HIS A 4 13.01 -34.98 -9.91
C HIS A 4 13.62 -33.61 -10.22
N TRP A 5 13.53 -33.15 -11.46
CA TRP A 5 14.13 -31.88 -11.87
C TRP A 5 13.09 -30.88 -12.34
N SER A 6 13.19 -29.67 -11.88
CA SER A 6 12.46 -28.54 -12.43
C SER A 6 13.44 -27.45 -12.88
N VAL A 7 13.12 -26.83 -14.00
CA VAL A 7 13.80 -25.62 -14.49
C VAL A 7 12.87 -24.45 -14.29
N TYR A 8 13.40 -23.35 -13.81
CA TYR A 8 12.61 -22.14 -13.63
C TYR A 8 13.37 -20.91 -14.13
N MET A 9 12.61 -19.92 -14.60
CA MET A 9 13.09 -18.59 -14.91
C MET A 9 12.33 -17.58 -14.05
N PHE A 10 13.00 -16.52 -13.65
CA PHE A 10 12.36 -15.46 -12.90
C PHE A 10 12.87 -14.09 -13.31
N GLY A 11 12.00 -13.10 -13.19
CA GLY A 11 12.35 -11.69 -13.21
C GLY A 11 12.02 -11.06 -11.86
N ALA A 12 12.91 -10.25 -11.33
CA ALA A 12 12.70 -9.53 -10.09
C ALA A 12 13.02 -8.05 -10.26
N LEU A 13 12.16 -7.21 -9.70
CA LEU A 13 12.42 -5.79 -9.47
C LEU A 13 12.66 -5.59 -7.98
N ASN A 14 13.88 -5.22 -7.62
CA ASN A 14 14.24 -4.94 -6.24
C ASN A 14 14.31 -3.43 -6.05
N HIS A 15 13.60 -2.93 -5.06
CA HIS A 15 13.64 -1.54 -4.65
C HIS A 15 14.13 -1.47 -3.21
N MET A 16 15.19 -0.70 -2.97
CA MET A 16 15.73 -0.45 -1.64
C MET A 16 15.65 1.04 -1.35
N SER A 17 14.89 1.41 -0.33
CA SER A 17 14.78 2.78 0.16
C SER A 17 14.41 2.79 1.65
N ASN A 18 14.57 3.94 2.28
CA ASN A 18 14.18 4.11 3.69
C ASN A 18 12.78 4.74 3.87
N GLY A 19 11.95 4.78 2.81
CA GLY A 19 10.59 5.29 2.87
C GLY A 19 10.47 6.78 3.24
N ALA A 20 11.48 7.59 2.91
CA ALA A 20 11.59 9.00 3.29
C ALA A 20 11.78 9.28 4.79
N LEU A 21 12.14 8.30 5.60
CA LEU A 21 12.49 8.52 7.01
C LEU A 21 13.69 9.45 7.14
N LYS A 22 14.63 9.38 6.20
CA LYS A 22 15.80 10.26 6.10
C LYS A 22 16.10 10.56 4.62
N LYS A 23 16.42 11.80 4.32
CA LYS A 23 16.81 12.24 2.97
C LYS A 23 18.30 12.66 2.93
N PRO A 24 18.98 12.60 1.77
CA PRO A 24 18.47 12.17 0.48
C PRO A 24 18.13 10.66 0.46
N ASN A 25 17.06 10.30 -0.23
CA ASN A 25 16.62 8.93 -0.39
C ASN A 25 16.24 8.69 -1.86
N ASN A 26 17.26 8.56 -2.71
CA ASN A 26 17.03 8.33 -4.14
C ASN A 26 16.58 6.89 -4.44
N GLY A 27 16.69 6.00 -3.44
CA GLY A 27 16.43 4.57 -3.60
C GLY A 27 17.37 3.90 -4.60
N ILE A 28 17.45 2.61 -4.55
CA ILE A 28 18.16 1.79 -5.54
C ILE A 28 17.14 0.85 -6.16
N ASN A 29 17.04 0.89 -7.48
CA ASN A 29 16.20 -0.02 -8.25
C ASN A 29 17.10 -0.97 -9.03
N THR A 30 16.90 -2.27 -8.84
CA THR A 30 17.65 -3.29 -9.56
C THR A 30 16.68 -4.23 -10.27
N VAL A 31 16.84 -4.38 -11.57
CA VAL A 31 16.14 -5.40 -12.35
C VAL A 31 17.06 -6.61 -12.44
N THR A 32 16.55 -7.75 -12.04
CA THR A 32 17.27 -9.02 -12.10
C THR A 32 16.50 -10.01 -12.96
N LEU A 33 17.18 -10.66 -13.88
CA LEU A 33 16.69 -11.83 -14.60
C LEU A 33 17.54 -13.02 -14.17
N GLY A 34 16.89 -14.11 -13.85
CA GLY A 34 17.61 -15.31 -13.44
C GLY A 34 16.95 -16.58 -13.95
N MET A 35 17.75 -17.63 -14.00
CA MET A 35 17.30 -18.98 -14.28
C MET A 35 17.97 -19.94 -13.30
N GLY A 36 17.31 -21.04 -13.01
CA GLY A 36 17.85 -22.04 -12.11
C GLY A 36 17.23 -23.40 -12.33
N THR A 37 17.86 -24.38 -11.73
CA THR A 37 17.35 -25.74 -11.66
C THR A 37 17.14 -26.15 -10.22
N ARG A 38 16.13 -26.96 -9.97
CA ARG A 38 15.86 -27.53 -8.64
C ARG A 38 15.77 -29.04 -8.76
N TYR A 39 16.49 -29.73 -7.89
CA TYR A 39 16.38 -31.17 -7.73
C TYR A 39 15.49 -31.49 -6.51
N HIS A 40 14.49 -32.33 -6.73
CA HIS A 40 13.59 -32.82 -5.69
C HIS A 40 14.05 -34.19 -5.20
N PHE A 41 14.57 -34.27 -3.98
CA PHE A 41 15.02 -35.55 -3.39
C PHE A 41 13.88 -36.55 -3.17
N ARG A 42 12.64 -36.07 -3.07
CA ARG A 42 11.43 -36.88 -3.02
C ARG A 42 10.51 -36.45 -4.14
N SER A 43 10.00 -37.39 -4.90
CA SER A 43 8.87 -37.16 -5.79
C SER A 43 7.61 -36.98 -4.91
N GLU A 44 7.42 -35.79 -4.36
CA GLU A 44 6.12 -35.46 -3.80
C GLU A 44 5.18 -35.23 -4.98
N LYS A 45 4.23 -36.14 -5.16
CA LYS A 45 3.02 -35.78 -5.91
C LYS A 45 2.49 -34.54 -5.19
N LEU A 46 2.59 -33.37 -5.85
CA LEU A 46 1.92 -32.17 -5.35
C LEU A 46 0.49 -32.58 -5.01
N PRO A 47 0.02 -32.33 -3.78
CA PRO A 47 -1.38 -32.60 -3.44
C PRO A 47 -2.19 -31.95 -4.55
N ASP A 48 -3.16 -32.68 -5.06
CA ASP A 48 -4.08 -32.18 -6.08
C ASP A 48 -4.77 -30.98 -5.47
N VAL A 49 -4.15 -29.81 -5.65
CA VAL A 49 -4.70 -28.56 -5.13
C VAL A 49 -5.95 -28.35 -5.93
N ASP A 50 -7.09 -28.68 -5.30
CA ASP A 50 -8.38 -28.34 -5.88
C ASP A 50 -8.37 -26.82 -6.15
N THR A 51 -7.95 -26.47 -7.36
CA THR A 51 -7.87 -25.10 -7.85
C THR A 51 -9.26 -24.51 -8.08
N ARG A 52 -10.31 -25.30 -7.83
CA ARG A 52 -11.66 -24.79 -7.72
C ARG A 52 -11.75 -23.98 -6.43
N GLU A 53 -11.22 -22.77 -6.49
CA GLU A 53 -11.53 -21.78 -5.46
C GLU A 53 -13.06 -21.75 -5.33
N ALA A 54 -13.56 -22.06 -4.15
CA ALA A 54 -14.95 -21.83 -3.86
C ALA A 54 -15.29 -20.41 -4.30
N PRO A 55 -16.30 -20.23 -5.18
CA PRO A 55 -16.62 -18.92 -5.70
C PRO A 55 -16.70 -17.97 -4.52
N ALA A 56 -16.01 -16.85 -4.60
CA ALA A 56 -16.05 -15.86 -3.53
C ALA A 56 -17.53 -15.52 -3.34
N ARG A 57 -18.13 -16.05 -2.27
CA ARG A 57 -19.46 -15.60 -1.88
C ARG A 57 -19.37 -14.08 -1.91
N ASN A 58 -20.36 -13.39 -2.43
CA ASN A 58 -20.52 -11.93 -2.57
C ASN A 58 -20.14 -11.15 -1.30
N ASN A 59 -18.94 -11.41 -0.78
CA ASN A 59 -18.41 -10.80 0.42
C ASN A 59 -17.87 -9.42 0.06
N ARG A 60 -18.27 -8.48 0.84
CA ARG A 60 -17.83 -7.09 0.77
C ARG A 60 -17.43 -6.64 2.15
N ASP A 61 -16.48 -5.75 2.24
CA ASP A 61 -16.07 -5.15 3.50
C ASP A 61 -16.02 -3.64 3.36
N ILE A 62 -16.42 -2.95 4.42
CA ILE A 62 -16.04 -1.57 4.65
C ILE A 62 -14.93 -1.59 5.70
N GLN A 63 -13.84 -0.90 5.43
CA GLN A 63 -12.73 -0.78 6.37
C GLN A 63 -12.38 0.69 6.55
N ILE A 64 -12.26 1.11 7.80
CA ILE A 64 -11.86 2.46 8.17
C ILE A 64 -10.51 2.36 8.87
N PHE A 65 -9.49 3.03 8.35
CA PHE A 65 -8.15 3.04 8.91
C PHE A 65 -7.77 4.41 9.44
N LEU A 66 -7.16 4.42 10.61
CA LEU A 66 -6.38 5.54 11.11
C LEU A 66 -4.90 5.16 11.02
N ASN A 67 -4.14 5.91 10.24
CA ASN A 67 -2.73 5.67 10.01
C ASN A 67 -1.91 6.85 10.54
N TYR A 68 -0.71 6.55 11.03
CA TYR A 68 0.29 7.49 11.47
C TYR A 68 1.62 7.20 10.77
N GLY A 69 2.36 8.23 10.45
CA GLY A 69 3.68 8.13 9.86
C GLY A 69 4.58 9.31 10.22
N ARG A 70 5.84 9.14 9.91
CA ARG A 70 6.86 10.20 10.07
C ARG A 70 7.77 10.21 8.86
N SER A 71 8.16 11.39 8.44
CA SER A 71 9.09 11.56 7.32
C SER A 71 9.87 12.87 7.41
N GLN A 72 11.01 12.90 6.74
CA GLN A 72 11.75 14.12 6.45
C GLN A 72 11.17 14.74 5.16
N ALA A 73 10.95 16.05 5.17
CA ALA A 73 10.28 16.72 4.05
C ALA A 73 11.15 16.84 2.79
N ASN A 74 12.38 17.33 2.94
CA ASN A 74 13.34 17.51 1.84
C ASN A 74 14.78 17.27 2.29
N ASP A 75 15.74 17.36 1.37
CA ASP A 75 17.15 17.03 1.62
C ASP A 75 17.89 18.08 2.48
N PHE A 76 17.35 19.28 2.55
CA PHE A 76 17.96 20.41 3.26
C PHE A 76 17.34 20.65 4.64
N ASN A 77 16.15 20.12 4.89
CA ASN A 77 15.46 20.25 6.16
C ASN A 77 15.50 18.91 6.92
N PHE A 78 16.38 18.81 7.92
CA PHE A 78 16.59 17.59 8.70
C PHE A 78 15.50 17.32 9.73
N ASN A 79 14.49 18.18 9.85
CA ASN A 79 13.39 17.97 10.77
C ASN A 79 12.50 16.81 10.30
N ILE A 80 12.02 16.02 11.25
CA ILE A 80 11.10 14.94 11.03
C ILE A 80 9.70 15.42 11.36
N TYR A 81 8.80 15.28 10.40
CA TYR A 81 7.40 15.72 10.50
C TYR A 81 6.48 14.54 10.70
N SER A 82 5.49 14.72 11.57
CA SER A 82 4.40 13.76 11.74
C SER A 82 3.38 13.91 10.61
N SER A 83 2.89 12.79 10.14
CA SER A 83 1.88 12.69 9.11
C SER A 83 0.86 11.63 9.48
N GLY A 84 -0.30 11.65 8.89
CA GLY A 84 -1.31 10.64 9.13
C GLY A 84 -2.40 10.66 8.10
N SER A 85 -3.20 9.59 8.06
CA SER A 85 -4.35 9.52 7.19
C SER A 85 -5.54 8.82 7.84
N LEU A 86 -6.73 9.28 7.50
CA LEU A 86 -7.98 8.59 7.72
C LEU A 86 -8.45 8.06 6.37
N SER A 87 -8.56 6.73 6.24
CA SER A 87 -8.90 6.07 4.98
C SER A 87 -10.19 5.28 5.12
N LEU A 88 -11.17 5.56 4.27
CA LEU A 88 -12.38 4.76 4.11
C LEU A 88 -12.23 3.88 2.88
N ASN A 89 -12.24 2.55 3.06
CA ASN A 89 -12.07 1.58 2.00
C ASN A 89 -13.32 0.71 1.86
N TYR A 90 -13.79 0.55 0.64
CA TYR A 90 -14.76 -0.45 0.26
C TYR A 90 -14.06 -1.54 -0.54
N LEU A 91 -14.13 -2.79 -0.05
CA LEU A 91 -13.54 -3.96 -0.69
C LEU A 91 -14.63 -4.85 -1.26
N TRP A 92 -14.41 -5.35 -2.48
CA TRP A 92 -15.23 -6.40 -3.06
C TRP A 92 -14.33 -7.56 -3.50
N TYR A 93 -14.63 -8.72 -2.96
CA TYR A 93 -13.86 -9.93 -3.18
C TYR A 93 -14.24 -10.57 -4.50
N ARG A 94 -13.25 -10.87 -5.33
CA ARG A 94 -13.41 -11.61 -6.58
C ARG A 94 -13.18 -13.09 -6.37
N SER A 95 -12.30 -13.45 -5.45
CA SER A 95 -12.00 -14.82 -5.03
C SER A 95 -11.53 -14.82 -3.57
N ALA A 96 -11.28 -15.99 -3.00
CA ALA A 96 -10.67 -16.12 -1.67
C ALA A 96 -9.28 -15.47 -1.58
N LYS A 97 -8.59 -15.35 -2.72
CA LYS A 97 -7.22 -14.84 -2.82
C LYS A 97 -7.12 -13.42 -3.37
N SER A 98 -8.23 -12.79 -3.78
CA SER A 98 -8.16 -11.47 -4.40
C SER A 98 -9.38 -10.61 -4.17
N ALA A 99 -9.15 -9.31 -3.99
CA ALA A 99 -10.18 -8.29 -3.90
C ALA A 99 -9.77 -7.03 -4.67
N TRP A 100 -10.77 -6.26 -5.10
CA TRP A 100 -10.60 -4.88 -5.51
C TRP A 100 -11.00 -3.97 -4.37
N SER A 101 -10.51 -2.75 -4.38
CA SER A 101 -10.92 -1.71 -3.45
C SER A 101 -11.12 -0.38 -4.13
N ALA A 102 -12.01 0.42 -3.57
CA ALA A 102 -12.14 1.84 -3.84
C ALA A 102 -12.41 2.56 -2.54
N GLY A 103 -12.08 3.84 -2.47
CA GLY A 103 -12.28 4.57 -1.23
C GLY A 103 -11.87 6.02 -1.31
N ALA A 104 -11.86 6.65 -0.13
CA ALA A 104 -11.48 8.03 0.05
C ALA A 104 -10.46 8.15 1.19
N ASP A 105 -9.56 9.11 1.04
CA ASP A 105 -8.54 9.46 2.01
C ASP A 105 -8.71 10.92 2.47
N PHE A 106 -8.53 11.13 3.75
CA PHE A 106 -8.20 12.43 4.32
C PHE A 106 -6.80 12.33 4.91
N ILE A 107 -5.87 13.15 4.41
CA ILE A 107 -4.45 13.03 4.68
C ILE A 107 -3.96 14.31 5.30
N TYR A 108 -3.23 14.22 6.40
CA TYR A 108 -2.42 15.28 6.97
C TYR A 108 -0.96 14.99 6.70
N PHE A 109 -0.26 15.90 6.03
CA PHE A 109 1.18 15.80 5.79
C PHE A 109 1.91 16.98 6.42
N GLY A 110 2.48 16.77 7.61
CA GLY A 110 3.13 17.82 8.40
C GLY A 110 4.30 18.49 7.68
N GLY A 111 5.02 17.75 6.83
CA GLY A 111 6.13 18.24 6.03
C GLY A 111 5.76 18.92 4.71
N ALA A 112 4.48 18.98 4.35
CA ALA A 112 4.03 19.47 3.04
C ALA A 112 4.57 20.85 2.64
N PRO A 113 4.62 21.88 3.51
CA PRO A 113 5.15 23.20 3.14
C PRO A 113 6.60 23.18 2.66
N TYR A 114 7.37 22.22 3.17
CA TYR A 114 8.78 22.08 2.86
C TYR A 114 9.06 21.05 1.76
N ALA A 115 8.10 20.14 1.54
CA ALA A 115 8.23 19.06 0.54
C ALA A 115 7.86 19.53 -0.87
N TYR A 116 6.95 20.50 -0.98
CA TYR A 116 6.35 20.92 -2.25
C TYR A 116 6.88 22.27 -2.77
N ASP A 117 8.07 22.69 -2.31
CA ASP A 117 8.79 23.87 -2.81
C ASP A 117 7.88 25.08 -3.12
N HIS A 118 7.15 25.54 -2.09
CA HIS A 118 6.41 26.79 -2.19
C HIS A 118 7.32 27.95 -1.76
N PRO A 119 7.88 28.74 -2.69
CA PRO A 119 8.80 29.83 -2.37
C PRO A 119 8.14 30.97 -1.57
N GLU A 120 6.81 30.96 -1.48
CA GLU A 120 6.06 31.98 -0.76
C GLU A 120 5.86 31.67 0.73
N VAL A 121 6.35 30.52 1.23
CA VAL A 121 6.12 30.07 2.60
C VAL A 121 7.33 30.37 3.48
N ASP A 122 7.77 31.64 3.52
CA ASP A 122 8.67 32.13 4.58
C ASP A 122 7.93 32.33 5.94
N GLY A 123 6.69 31.85 6.02
CA GLY A 123 5.82 32.01 7.18
C GLY A 123 5.24 30.69 7.71
N TYR A 124 4.64 30.79 8.90
CA TYR A 124 3.90 29.69 9.49
C TYR A 124 2.69 29.29 8.63
N VAL A 125 2.69 28.05 8.11
CA VAL A 125 1.51 27.46 7.43
C VAL A 125 0.66 26.75 8.46
N PRO A 126 -0.60 27.17 8.67
CA PRO A 126 -1.51 26.52 9.61
C PRO A 126 -1.67 25.04 9.33
N HIS A 127 -1.89 24.24 10.36
CA HIS A 127 -2.03 22.78 10.23
C HIS A 127 -3.14 22.37 9.27
N LEU A 128 -4.26 23.10 9.27
CA LEU A 128 -5.39 22.81 8.37
C LEU A 128 -5.00 22.92 6.88
N LYS A 129 -4.09 23.81 6.55
CA LYS A 129 -3.58 23.99 5.18
C LYS A 129 -2.60 22.89 4.71
N ARG A 130 -2.22 21.97 5.62
CA ARG A 130 -1.37 20.80 5.34
C ARG A 130 -2.20 19.54 5.11
N THR A 131 -3.49 19.71 4.82
CA THR A 131 -4.42 18.60 4.61
C THR A 131 -4.77 18.41 3.15
N PHE A 132 -5.02 17.17 2.79
CA PHE A 132 -5.34 16.73 1.45
C PHE A 132 -6.53 15.78 1.54
N ALA A 133 -7.41 15.82 0.56
CA ALA A 133 -8.45 14.82 0.40
C ALA A 133 -8.35 14.20 -0.99
N GLY A 134 -8.59 12.90 -1.07
CA GLY A 134 -8.48 12.18 -2.34
C GLY A 134 -9.36 10.95 -2.39
N VAL A 135 -9.44 10.38 -3.56
CA VAL A 135 -10.10 9.09 -3.82
C VAL A 135 -9.09 8.14 -4.41
N PHE A 136 -9.31 6.84 -4.21
CA PHE A 136 -8.40 5.83 -4.72
C PHE A 136 -9.12 4.58 -5.19
N GLY A 137 -8.45 3.82 -6.06
CA GLY A 137 -8.79 2.47 -6.43
C GLY A 137 -7.59 1.55 -6.26
N GLY A 138 -7.83 0.25 -6.09
CA GLY A 138 -6.71 -0.66 -5.90
C GLY A 138 -7.05 -2.14 -5.95
N ARG A 139 -6.00 -2.95 -5.87
CA ARG A 139 -6.05 -4.41 -5.88
C ARG A 139 -5.42 -4.96 -4.61
N HIS A 140 -6.02 -6.04 -4.09
CA HIS A 140 -5.52 -6.82 -2.95
C HIS A 140 -5.27 -8.26 -3.37
N TRP A 141 -4.14 -8.82 -2.96
CA TRP A 141 -3.80 -10.22 -3.03
C TRP A 141 -3.80 -10.78 -1.61
N ILE A 142 -4.64 -11.78 -1.37
CA ILE A 142 -4.98 -12.27 -0.04
C ILE A 142 -4.31 -13.60 0.19
N MET A 143 -3.60 -13.72 1.30
CA MET A 143 -2.88 -14.90 1.76
C MET A 143 -3.30 -15.19 3.22
N GLY A 144 -4.39 -15.93 3.40
CA GLY A 144 -4.97 -16.17 4.72
C GLY A 144 -5.45 -14.88 5.39
N ASN A 145 -4.86 -14.54 6.52
CA ASN A 145 -5.20 -13.31 7.26
C ASN A 145 -4.42 -12.08 6.79
N THR A 146 -3.43 -12.27 5.92
CA THR A 146 -2.60 -11.18 5.40
C THR A 146 -2.99 -10.86 3.98
N SER A 147 -2.97 -9.59 3.61
CA SER A 147 -3.12 -9.16 2.22
C SER A 147 -2.04 -8.15 1.86
N PHE A 148 -1.45 -8.33 0.69
CA PHE A 148 -0.68 -7.31 0.01
C PHE A 148 -1.64 -6.46 -0.83
N PHE A 149 -1.41 -5.16 -0.91
CA PHE A 149 -2.24 -4.29 -1.74
C PHE A 149 -1.42 -3.23 -2.47
N VAL A 150 -1.96 -2.82 -3.60
CA VAL A 150 -1.53 -1.66 -4.38
C VAL A 150 -2.75 -0.80 -4.64
N GLN A 151 -2.65 0.48 -4.36
CA GLN A 151 -3.68 1.48 -4.58
C GLN A 151 -3.09 2.66 -5.36
N VAL A 152 -3.89 3.25 -6.20
CA VAL A 152 -3.60 4.51 -6.88
C VAL A 152 -4.73 5.48 -6.56
N GLY A 153 -4.38 6.62 -6.02
CA GLY A 153 -5.31 7.67 -5.66
C GLY A 153 -5.06 8.95 -6.43
N ALA A 154 -6.06 9.81 -6.46
CA ALA A 154 -5.99 11.16 -6.98
C ALA A 154 -6.46 12.15 -5.90
N TYR A 155 -5.75 13.25 -5.77
CA TYR A 155 -6.18 14.33 -4.88
C TYR A 155 -7.36 15.09 -5.51
N LEU A 156 -8.42 15.26 -4.73
CA LEU A 156 -9.58 16.08 -5.07
C LEU A 156 -9.49 17.47 -4.43
N TYR A 157 -8.78 17.55 -3.32
CA TYR A 157 -8.56 18.79 -2.59
C TYR A 157 -7.16 18.81 -1.98
N SER A 158 -6.47 19.92 -2.18
CA SER A 158 -5.26 20.29 -1.44
C SER A 158 -5.16 21.80 -1.40
N TYR A 159 -4.69 22.33 -0.28
CA TYR A 159 -4.37 23.76 -0.19
C TYR A 159 -2.98 24.04 -0.77
N LEU A 160 -2.04 23.15 -0.51
CA LEU A 160 -0.70 23.19 -1.08
C LEU A 160 -0.69 22.29 -2.32
N ASP A 161 -0.25 22.82 -3.46
CA ASP A 161 -0.22 22.03 -4.68
C ASP A 161 0.75 20.84 -4.53
N PRO A 162 0.25 19.61 -4.57
CA PRO A 162 1.12 18.45 -4.56
C PRO A 162 1.93 18.43 -5.85
N GLN A 163 3.18 17.96 -5.79
CA GLN A 163 4.03 17.83 -6.99
C GLN A 163 3.37 17.01 -8.10
N GLN A 164 2.46 16.10 -7.71
CA GLN A 164 1.70 15.26 -8.63
C GLN A 164 0.25 15.13 -8.13
N PRO A 165 -0.73 15.17 -9.04
CA PRO A 165 -2.15 15.03 -8.67
C PRO A 165 -2.52 13.60 -8.24
N VAL A 166 -1.62 12.62 -8.48
CA VAL A 166 -1.84 11.20 -8.24
C VAL A 166 -0.83 10.67 -7.23
N TYR A 167 -1.31 9.81 -6.32
CA TYR A 167 -0.47 9.16 -5.32
C TYR A 167 -0.65 7.63 -5.34
N PRO A 168 0.42 6.86 -5.57
CA PRO A 168 0.43 5.44 -5.31
C PRO A 168 0.58 5.16 -3.82
N ARG A 169 -0.05 4.07 -3.37
CA ARG A 169 0.13 3.47 -2.05
C ARG A 169 0.27 1.97 -2.19
N LEU A 170 1.26 1.41 -1.57
CA LEU A 170 1.46 -0.03 -1.50
C LEU A 170 1.70 -0.47 -0.06
N GLY A 171 1.25 -1.66 0.29
CA GLY A 171 1.40 -2.11 1.67
C GLY A 171 0.85 -3.48 1.95
N ILE A 172 0.86 -3.79 3.24
CA ILE A 172 0.40 -5.05 3.80
C ILE A 172 -0.67 -4.73 4.83
N ARG A 173 -1.75 -5.50 4.81
CA ARG A 173 -2.78 -5.52 5.86
C ARG A 173 -2.83 -6.89 6.49
N HIS A 174 -2.90 -6.93 7.81
CA HIS A 174 -3.04 -8.16 8.57
C HIS A 174 -4.28 -8.12 9.43
N ARG A 175 -5.18 -9.08 9.24
CA ARG A 175 -6.38 -9.24 10.05
C ARG A 175 -6.01 -9.83 11.41
N ILE A 176 -6.04 -9.01 12.45
CA ILE A 176 -5.71 -9.38 13.83
C ILE A 176 -6.89 -10.13 14.45
N THR A 177 -8.09 -9.60 14.24
CA THR A 177 -9.36 -10.22 14.61
C THR A 177 -10.34 -10.10 13.45
N ASP A 178 -11.56 -10.62 13.58
CA ASP A 178 -12.58 -10.47 12.53
C ASP A 178 -12.92 -9.01 12.22
N ARG A 179 -12.67 -8.10 13.16
CA ARG A 179 -12.98 -6.66 13.03
C ARG A 179 -11.77 -5.75 13.06
N LEU A 180 -10.65 -6.19 13.62
CA LEU A 180 -9.44 -5.38 13.74
C LEU A 180 -8.42 -5.77 12.68
N VAL A 181 -7.89 -4.79 11.96
CA VAL A 181 -6.91 -4.96 10.88
C VAL A 181 -5.73 -4.03 11.11
N GLY A 182 -4.52 -4.57 11.16
CA GLY A 182 -3.29 -3.78 11.12
C GLY A 182 -2.96 -3.38 9.68
N ASN A 183 -2.41 -2.19 9.50
CA ASN A 183 -1.94 -1.66 8.23
C ASN A 183 -0.49 -1.22 8.34
N PHE A 184 0.31 -1.63 7.36
CA PHE A 184 1.64 -1.12 7.11
C PHE A 184 1.72 -0.76 5.63
N SER A 185 1.99 0.51 5.31
CA SER A 185 2.02 0.96 3.93
C SER A 185 3.03 2.08 3.70
N VAL A 186 3.39 2.25 2.45
CA VAL A 186 4.15 3.39 1.95
C VAL A 186 3.26 4.17 1.01
N LYS A 187 3.05 5.44 1.33
CA LYS A 187 2.43 6.39 0.44
C LYS A 187 3.53 7.16 -0.29
N ALA A 188 3.36 7.33 -1.58
CA ALA A 188 4.33 8.04 -2.41
C ALA A 188 3.65 9.10 -3.28
N SER A 189 4.42 10.07 -3.73
CA SER A 189 4.09 10.97 -4.81
C SER A 189 4.85 10.47 -6.03
N PHE A 190 4.16 9.75 -6.92
CA PHE A 190 4.69 9.05 -8.06
C PHE A 190 5.86 8.10 -7.66
N PHE A 191 7.12 8.46 -7.87
CA PHE A 191 8.29 7.63 -7.54
C PHE A 191 9.01 8.04 -6.25
N ARG A 192 8.54 9.08 -5.55
CA ARG A 192 9.12 9.55 -4.28
C ARG A 192 8.21 9.14 -3.12
N SER A 193 8.71 8.33 -2.19
CA SER A 193 7.97 8.07 -0.96
C SER A 193 7.78 9.37 -0.16
N GLU A 194 6.57 9.61 0.30
CA GLU A 194 6.26 10.74 1.18
C GLU A 194 6.42 10.34 2.64
N PHE A 195 5.80 9.23 3.04
CA PHE A 195 5.93 8.67 4.38
C PHE A 195 5.50 7.20 4.44
N ILE A 196 6.04 6.51 5.44
CA ILE A 196 5.58 5.18 5.83
C ILE A 196 4.41 5.34 6.79
N GLU A 197 3.37 4.56 6.59
CA GLU A 197 2.16 4.53 7.41
C GLU A 197 2.10 3.26 8.24
N LEU A 198 1.91 3.42 9.55
CA LEU A 198 1.48 2.37 10.46
C LEU A 198 0.08 2.70 10.93
N GLY A 199 -0.84 1.77 10.90
CA GLY A 199 -2.20 2.06 11.26
C GLY A 199 -3.01 0.87 11.74
N LEU A 200 -4.14 1.21 12.31
CA LEU A 200 -5.17 0.26 12.71
C LEU A 200 -6.46 0.60 11.98
N GLY A 201 -7.18 -0.44 11.58
CA GLY A 201 -8.45 -0.32 10.90
C GLY A 201 -9.54 -1.16 11.55
N TYR A 202 -10.75 -0.63 11.46
CA TYR A 202 -11.95 -1.34 11.83
C TYR A 202 -12.63 -1.87 10.57
N ARG A 203 -12.94 -3.17 10.56
CA ARG A 203 -13.56 -3.90 9.46
C ARG A 203 -15.02 -4.17 9.77
N ILE A 204 -15.90 -3.80 8.85
CA ILE A 204 -17.34 -4.09 8.86
C ILE A 204 -17.61 -5.05 7.70
N PRO A 205 -17.76 -6.36 7.95
CA PRO A 205 -18.09 -7.31 6.91
C PRO A 205 -19.55 -7.14 6.47
N TYR A 206 -19.77 -7.06 5.18
CA TYR A 206 -21.09 -6.97 4.56
C TYR A 206 -21.34 -8.17 3.66
N LYS A 207 -22.36 -8.95 3.97
CA LYS A 207 -22.85 -10.02 3.09
C LYS A 207 -23.98 -9.46 2.25
N LYS A 208 -23.83 -9.42 0.93
CA LYS A 208 -24.97 -9.17 0.06
C LYS A 208 -25.85 -10.42 0.09
N ASN A 209 -27.04 -10.31 0.69
CA ASN A 209 -28.05 -11.36 0.54
C ASN A 209 -28.33 -11.48 -0.96
N SER A 210 -28.13 -12.68 -1.52
CA SER A 210 -28.64 -13.00 -2.86
C SER A 210 -30.17 -12.98 -2.77
N LEU A 211 -30.78 -12.00 -3.41
CA LEU A 211 -32.18 -12.05 -3.78
C LEU A 211 -32.36 -13.17 -4.80
#